data_dad9b9ce89f69870eb187da55771e983
#
_entry.id   dad9b9ce89f69870eb187da55771e983
#
_cell.length_a   1.000
_cell.length_b   1.000
_cell.length_c   1.000
_cell.angle_alpha   90.00
_cell.angle_beta   90.00
_cell.angle_gamma   90.00
#
_symmetry.space_group_name_H-M   'P 1'
#
loop_
_entity.id
_entity.type
_entity.pdbx_description
1 polymer ?
#
loop_
_entity_poly.entity_id
_entity_poly.type
_entity_poly.pdbx_seq_one_letter_code
_entity_poly.pdbx_strand_id
1 'polypeptide(L)'
;MPDRLNDSYYRATANGWETQRSLDYALDCDVVVIGGGFTGLSAALACAEKGLKVALVEAQTIGFGASGRNGGQLIPGLRWSMREIDAAFGRE
;
A
#
# COMPACT_ATOMS: atom_id res chain seq x y z
N MET A 1 -15.31 -22.49 2.35
CA MET A 1 -15.17 -21.57 3.49
C MET A 1 -15.02 -20.16 2.97
N PRO A 2 -15.77 -19.22 3.51
CA PRO A 2 -15.50 -17.83 3.15
C PRO A 2 -14.08 -17.46 3.55
N ASP A 3 -13.38 -16.79 2.66
CA ASP A 3 -12.04 -16.27 2.91
C ASP A 3 -12.16 -15.14 3.94
N ARG A 4 -11.70 -15.39 5.16
CA ARG A 4 -11.75 -14.41 6.26
C ARG A 4 -11.04 -13.09 5.91
N LEU A 5 -10.09 -13.13 5.00
CA LEU A 5 -9.42 -11.94 4.54
C LEU A 5 -10.33 -11.03 3.71
N ASN A 6 -11.40 -11.57 3.16
CA ASN A 6 -12.38 -10.80 2.41
C ASN A 6 -13.50 -10.20 3.28
N ASP A 7 -13.60 -10.57 4.55
CA ASP A 7 -14.69 -10.20 5.44
C ASP A 7 -14.36 -9.01 6.35
N SER A 8 -13.38 -8.18 6.02
CA SER A 8 -13.06 -7.03 6.86
C SER A 8 -14.17 -5.97 6.81
N TYR A 9 -14.43 -5.31 7.94
CA TYR A 9 -15.38 -4.21 8.02
C TYR A 9 -15.05 -3.09 7.02
N TYR A 10 -13.79 -2.75 6.90
CA TYR A 10 -13.35 -1.66 6.02
C TYR A 10 -13.56 -1.99 4.55
N ARG A 11 -13.40 -3.24 4.16
CA ARG A 11 -13.69 -3.70 2.81
C ARG A 11 -15.20 -3.70 2.54
N ALA A 12 -15.99 -4.17 3.49
CA ALA A 12 -17.44 -4.24 3.36
C ALA A 12 -18.11 -2.85 3.25
N THR A 13 -17.49 -1.84 3.85
CA THR A 13 -18.01 -0.46 3.87
C THR A 13 -17.27 0.47 2.94
N ALA A 14 -16.32 -0.02 2.16
CA ALA A 14 -15.55 0.79 1.21
C ALA A 14 -16.46 1.39 0.15
N ASN A 15 -16.13 2.60 -0.30
CA ASN A 15 -16.80 3.23 -1.44
C ASN A 15 -16.52 2.41 -2.71
N GLY A 16 -17.44 2.46 -3.66
CA GLY A 16 -17.31 1.72 -4.89
C GLY A 16 -16.03 2.09 -5.65
N TRP A 17 -15.14 1.13 -5.76
CA TRP A 17 -13.91 1.23 -6.53
C TRP A 17 -13.91 0.08 -7.54
N GLU A 18 -13.76 0.40 -8.81
CA GLU A 18 -13.68 -0.63 -9.83
C GLU A 18 -12.36 -1.37 -9.77
N THR A 19 -12.43 -2.69 -9.62
CA THR A 19 -11.26 -3.55 -9.68
C THR A 19 -10.69 -3.53 -11.09
N GLN A 20 -9.38 -3.30 -11.20
CA GLN A 20 -8.70 -3.34 -12.48
C GLN A 20 -8.66 -4.78 -13.03
N ARG A 21 -8.60 -4.90 -14.34
CA ARG A 21 -8.53 -6.18 -15.01
C ARG A 21 -7.19 -6.88 -14.73
N SER A 22 -7.23 -8.21 -14.75
CA SER A 22 -6.00 -9.00 -14.69
C SER A 22 -5.11 -8.69 -15.89
N LEU A 23 -3.80 -8.65 -15.66
CA LEU A 23 -2.82 -8.50 -16.73
C LEU A 23 -2.72 -9.82 -17.50
N ASP A 24 -3.10 -9.82 -18.76
CA ASP A 24 -3.08 -11.00 -19.62
C ASP A 24 -2.25 -10.80 -20.90
N TYR A 25 -1.41 -9.77 -20.91
CA TYR A 25 -0.56 -9.42 -22.05
C TYR A 25 0.79 -8.88 -21.59
N ALA A 26 1.77 -8.90 -22.49
CA ALA A 26 3.08 -8.32 -22.21
C ALA A 26 2.99 -6.79 -22.22
N LEU A 27 3.65 -6.16 -21.26
CA LEU A 27 3.66 -4.71 -21.08
C LEU A 27 5.09 -4.23 -20.85
N ASP A 28 5.54 -3.28 -21.67
CA ASP A 28 6.82 -2.63 -21.49
C ASP A 28 6.66 -1.37 -20.63
N CYS A 29 7.52 -1.22 -19.64
CA CYS A 29 7.53 -0.06 -18.76
C CYS A 29 8.94 0.20 -18.21
N ASP A 30 9.12 1.39 -17.63
CA ASP A 30 10.39 1.75 -16.99
C ASP A 30 10.54 1.11 -15.61
N VAL A 31 9.42 1.00 -14.88
CA VAL A 31 9.39 0.50 -13.50
C VAL A 31 8.18 -0.41 -13.32
N VAL A 32 8.41 -1.56 -12.72
CA VAL A 32 7.33 -2.44 -12.25
C VAL A 32 7.31 -2.41 -10.73
N VAL A 33 6.14 -2.13 -10.15
CA VAL A 33 5.92 -2.18 -8.71
C VAL A 33 5.04 -3.39 -8.42
N ILE A 34 5.52 -4.26 -7.55
CA ILE A 34 4.78 -5.46 -7.15
C ILE A 34 4.19 -5.22 -5.77
N GLY A 35 2.88 -5.19 -5.71
CA GLY A 35 2.13 -4.96 -4.48
C GLY A 35 1.44 -3.61 -4.44
N GLY A 36 0.12 -3.63 -4.22
CA GLY A 36 -0.76 -2.46 -4.22
C GLY A 36 -1.16 -1.99 -2.82
N GLY A 37 -0.23 -2.05 -1.85
CA GLY A 37 -0.39 -1.43 -0.55
C GLY A 37 0.13 0.00 -0.52
N PHE A 38 0.27 0.58 0.67
CA PHE A 38 0.75 1.97 0.82
C PHE A 38 2.12 2.18 0.18
N THR A 39 3.06 1.29 0.45
CA THR A 39 4.43 1.42 -0.06
C THR A 39 4.46 1.36 -1.58
N GLY A 40 3.78 0.37 -2.17
CA GLY A 40 3.76 0.21 -3.62
C GLY A 40 3.06 1.35 -4.33
N LEU A 41 1.91 1.78 -3.84
CA LEU A 41 1.18 2.91 -4.41
C LEU A 41 1.97 4.22 -4.32
N SER A 42 2.61 4.47 -3.18
CA SER A 42 3.45 5.66 -3.00
C SER A 42 4.65 5.66 -3.93
N ALA A 43 5.31 4.52 -4.08
CA ALA A 43 6.46 4.37 -4.99
C ALA A 43 6.03 4.55 -6.45
N ALA A 44 4.93 3.93 -6.84
CA ALA A 44 4.41 4.03 -8.20
C ALA A 44 4.01 5.48 -8.53
N LEU A 45 3.34 6.16 -7.62
CA LEU A 45 2.96 7.56 -7.80
C LEU A 45 4.18 8.46 -7.95
N ALA A 46 5.18 8.30 -7.07
CA ALA A 46 6.40 9.09 -7.13
C ALA A 46 7.14 8.89 -8.46
N CYS A 47 7.22 7.66 -8.96
CA CYS A 47 7.83 7.37 -10.27
C CYS A 47 7.03 7.98 -11.41
N ALA A 48 5.71 7.88 -11.36
CA ALA A 48 4.83 8.45 -12.39
C ALA A 48 4.93 9.98 -12.45
N GLU A 49 5.01 10.63 -11.30
CA GLU A 49 5.20 12.09 -11.21
C GLU A 49 6.52 12.55 -11.82
N LYS A 50 7.51 11.68 -11.86
CA LYS A 50 8.81 11.94 -12.52
C LYS A 50 8.79 11.64 -14.03
N GLY A 51 7.65 11.28 -14.57
CA GLY A 51 7.51 11.00 -15.99
C GLY A 51 7.89 9.59 -16.41
N LEU A 52 8.13 8.68 -15.47
CA LEU A 52 8.44 7.29 -15.77
C LEU A 52 7.16 6.52 -16.11
N LYS A 53 7.28 5.58 -17.03
CA LYS A 53 6.20 4.66 -17.35
C LYS A 53 6.18 3.54 -16.31
N VAL A 54 5.16 3.52 -15.46
CA VAL A 54 5.07 2.62 -14.31
C VAL A 54 3.94 1.62 -14.50
N ALA A 55 4.20 0.36 -14.18
CA ALA A 55 3.18 -0.66 -14.01
C ALA A 55 3.17 -1.11 -12.55
N LEU A 56 1.99 -1.08 -11.94
CA LEU A 56 1.78 -1.64 -10.61
C LEU A 56 0.93 -2.89 -10.74
N VAL A 57 1.41 -3.99 -10.19
CA VAL A 57 0.69 -5.27 -10.21
C VAL A 57 0.39 -5.73 -8.78
N GLU A 58 -0.80 -6.25 -8.59
CA GLU A 58 -1.30 -6.71 -7.29
C GLU A 58 -1.94 -8.08 -7.49
N ALA A 59 -1.55 -9.04 -6.63
CA ALA A 59 -2.03 -10.42 -6.76
C ALA A 59 -3.53 -10.56 -6.47
N GLN A 60 -4.08 -9.67 -5.66
CA GLN A 60 -5.48 -9.67 -5.27
C GLN A 60 -6.17 -8.41 -5.80
N THR A 61 -6.43 -7.45 -4.93
CA THR A 61 -6.96 -6.12 -5.28
C THR A 61 -6.14 -5.05 -4.57
N ILE A 62 -6.17 -3.83 -5.10
CA ILE A 62 -5.47 -2.70 -4.46
C ILE A 62 -5.94 -2.56 -3.02
N GLY A 63 -4.98 -2.49 -2.08
CA GLY A 63 -5.27 -2.38 -0.67
C GLY A 63 -5.80 -3.64 -0.01
N PHE A 64 -5.66 -4.81 -0.65
CA PHE A 64 -6.20 -6.06 -0.13
C PHE A 64 -5.61 -6.45 1.23
N GLY A 65 -4.33 -6.19 1.45
CA GLY A 65 -3.64 -6.49 2.70
C GLY A 65 -3.94 -5.46 3.80
N ALA A 66 -2.99 -5.28 4.71
CA ALA A 66 -3.14 -4.39 5.88
C ALA A 66 -3.44 -2.94 5.51
N SER A 67 -2.96 -2.47 4.35
CA SER A 67 -3.21 -1.10 3.88
C SER A 67 -4.69 -0.77 3.70
N GLY A 68 -5.51 -1.76 3.38
CA GLY A 68 -6.97 -1.59 3.26
C GLY A 68 -7.77 -2.08 4.46
N ARG A 69 -7.12 -2.45 5.54
CA ARG A 69 -7.75 -3.09 6.71
C ARG A 69 -7.46 -2.38 8.02
N ASN A 70 -7.07 -1.12 7.97
CA ASN A 70 -6.79 -0.32 9.15
C ASN A 70 -7.85 0.77 9.32
N GLY A 71 -7.90 1.37 10.50
CA GLY A 71 -8.84 2.43 10.82
C GLY A 71 -8.42 3.82 10.36
N GLY A 72 -7.32 3.93 9.63
CA GLY A 72 -6.83 5.20 9.11
C GLY A 72 -6.23 6.13 10.16
N GLN A 73 -5.80 5.59 11.30
CA GLN A 73 -5.21 6.42 12.36
C GLN A 73 -3.88 7.02 11.89
N LEU A 74 -3.73 8.30 12.11
CA LEU A 74 -2.48 9.00 11.93
C LEU A 74 -1.90 9.32 13.29
N ILE A 75 -1.07 8.41 13.80
CA ILE A 75 -0.46 8.51 15.12
C ILE A 75 1.04 8.61 14.97
N PRO A 76 1.67 9.71 15.43
CA PRO A 76 3.11 9.83 15.37
C PRO A 76 3.79 8.95 16.42
N GLY A 77 5.01 8.52 16.13
CA GLY A 77 5.84 7.80 17.08
C GLY A 77 6.07 6.35 16.72
N LEU A 78 6.94 5.74 17.48
CA LEU A 78 7.28 4.33 17.43
C LEU A 78 6.88 3.66 18.75
N ARG A 79 7.24 2.39 18.94
CA ARG A 79 7.04 1.71 20.21
C ARG A 79 7.73 2.45 21.37
N TRP A 80 8.89 3.04 21.10
CA TRP A 80 9.64 3.84 22.06
C TRP A 80 9.30 5.31 21.89
N SER A 81 9.28 6.06 22.99
CA SER A 81 9.15 7.50 22.94
C SER A 81 10.37 8.14 22.25
N MET A 82 10.21 9.35 21.74
CA MET A 82 11.34 10.08 21.15
C MET A 82 12.49 10.24 22.14
N ARG A 83 12.19 10.41 23.41
CA ARG A 83 13.19 10.52 24.48
C ARG A 83 14.02 9.24 24.60
N GLU A 84 13.38 8.08 24.53
CA GLU A 84 14.08 6.79 24.59
C GLU A 84 14.92 6.56 23.35
N ILE A 85 14.44 6.97 22.20
CA ILE A 85 15.18 6.89 20.92
C ILE A 85 16.40 7.81 20.96
N ASP A 86 16.22 9.05 21.39
CA ASP A 86 17.34 10.00 21.54
C ASP A 86 18.41 9.46 22.50
N ALA A 87 18.00 8.86 23.61
CA ALA A 87 18.93 8.27 24.56
C ALA A 87 19.71 7.08 24.00
N ALA A 88 19.08 6.28 23.12
CA ALA A 88 19.69 5.08 22.53
C ALA A 88 20.56 5.39 21.31
N PHE A 89 20.16 6.34 20.45
CA PHE A 89 20.76 6.56 19.14
C PHE A 89 21.30 7.98 18.93
N GLY A 90 21.02 8.92 19.82
CA GLY A 90 21.36 10.33 19.64
C GLY A 90 20.34 11.05 18.75
N ARG A 91 20.53 12.37 18.59
CA ARG A 91 19.59 13.24 17.86
C ARG A 91 19.91 13.43 16.38
N GLU A 92 20.99 12.87 15.90
CA GLU A 92 21.39 13.00 14.49
C GLU A 92 21.00 11.81 13.64
#